data_99001fdfe2feb450bf5b56b71862f5e1
#
_entry.id   99001fdfe2feb450bf5b56b71862f5e1
#
_cell.length_a   1.000
_cell.length_b   1.000
_cell.length_c   1.000
_cell.angle_alpha   90.00
_cell.angle_beta   90.00
_cell.angle_gamma   90.00
#
_symmetry.space_group_name_H-M   'P 1'
#
loop_
_entity.id
_entity.type
_entity.pdbx_description
1 polymer ?
#
loop_
_entity_poly.entity_id
_entity_poly.type
_entity_poly.pdbx_seq_one_letter_code
_entity_poly.pdbx_strand_id
1 'polypeptide(L)'
;MKTKENKISINLWFNTEAEEAAKFYTSIFKDSSIGKINRYGTEGQEVHGKPDSTVMTVEFQLENQHFVGLNGGPQFTPSPSISFFVSRDTKEEVDALWEKLSEEGEVLMPLDSYPFSERYGWVQDKYGVSWQ
;
A
#
# COMPACT_ATOMS: atom_id res chain seq x y z
N MET A 1 7.25 -5.72 -27.94
CA MET A 1 5.80 -5.83 -27.75
C MET A 1 5.36 -5.01 -26.55
N LYS A 2 4.36 -4.22 -26.73
CA LYS A 2 3.86 -3.38 -25.63
C LYS A 2 3.11 -4.22 -24.60
N THR A 3 3.47 -4.06 -23.33
CA THR A 3 2.77 -4.73 -22.25
C THR A 3 1.35 -4.19 -22.13
N LYS A 4 0.40 -5.08 -21.93
CA LYS A 4 -1.00 -4.69 -21.75
C LYS A 4 -1.12 -3.86 -20.48
N GLU A 5 -1.67 -2.67 -20.60
CA GLU A 5 -1.82 -1.76 -19.48
C GLU A 5 -2.94 -2.22 -18.55
N ASN A 6 -2.68 -2.16 -17.26
CA ASN A 6 -3.68 -2.46 -16.25
C ASN A 6 -4.60 -1.24 -16.12
N LYS A 7 -5.88 -1.44 -16.43
CA LYS A 7 -6.86 -0.34 -16.43
C LYS A 7 -7.52 -0.09 -15.09
N ILE A 8 -7.24 -0.94 -14.09
CA ILE A 8 -7.77 -0.75 -12.75
C ILE A 8 -6.63 -0.30 -11.86
N SER A 9 -6.77 0.88 -11.29
CA SER A 9 -5.83 1.40 -10.30
C SER A 9 -6.49 1.35 -8.93
N ILE A 10 -5.68 1.11 -7.91
CA ILE A 10 -6.15 1.04 -6.54
C ILE A 10 -5.79 2.33 -5.84
N ASN A 11 -6.79 3.01 -5.29
CA ASN A 11 -6.59 4.24 -4.53
C ASN A 11 -6.58 3.90 -3.05
N LEU A 12 -5.50 4.25 -2.36
CA LEU A 12 -5.37 4.05 -0.92
C LEU A 12 -5.46 5.40 -0.24
N TRP A 13 -6.40 5.53 0.67
CA TRP A 13 -6.61 6.76 1.42
C TRP A 13 -5.71 6.76 2.66
N PHE A 14 -4.88 7.79 2.80
CA PHE A 14 -4.06 8.03 3.99
C PHE A 14 -4.40 9.40 4.56
N ASN A 15 -4.06 9.61 5.81
CA ASN A 15 -4.16 10.95 6.40
C ASN A 15 -3.05 11.85 5.82
N THR A 16 -1.79 11.52 6.09
CA THR A 16 -0.62 12.29 5.65
C THR A 16 0.55 11.44 5.17
N GLU A 17 0.42 10.11 5.19
CA GLU A 17 1.53 9.17 5.05
C GLU A 17 1.70 8.58 3.65
N ALA A 18 1.03 9.12 2.61
CA ALA A 18 1.03 8.50 1.29
C ALA A 18 2.44 8.31 0.71
N GLU A 19 3.29 9.33 0.80
CA GLU A 19 4.65 9.25 0.28
C GLU A 19 5.51 8.27 1.08
N GLU A 20 5.41 8.33 2.39
CA GLU A 20 6.13 7.40 3.28
C GLU A 20 5.70 5.96 3.01
N ALA A 21 4.39 5.72 2.89
CA ALA A 21 3.87 4.39 2.61
C ALA A 21 4.33 3.89 1.24
N ALA A 22 4.29 4.73 0.20
CA ALA A 22 4.76 4.35 -1.13
C ALA A 22 6.23 3.96 -1.12
N LYS A 23 7.06 4.71 -0.41
CA LYS A 23 8.49 4.39 -0.26
C LYS A 23 8.67 3.08 0.48
N PHE A 24 7.89 2.84 1.52
CA PHE A 24 7.93 1.60 2.28
C PHE A 24 7.60 0.40 1.38
N TYR A 25 6.48 0.44 0.66
CA TYR A 25 6.07 -0.67 -0.20
C TYR A 25 7.06 -0.91 -1.34
N THR A 26 7.54 0.14 -1.98
CA THR A 26 8.49 -0.03 -3.08
C THR A 26 9.86 -0.53 -2.61
N SER A 27 10.17 -0.39 -1.32
CA SER A 27 11.39 -0.96 -0.76
C SER A 27 11.27 -2.46 -0.47
N ILE A 28 10.03 -2.96 -0.35
CA ILE A 28 9.75 -4.36 -0.01
C ILE A 28 9.57 -5.23 -1.26
N PHE A 29 8.81 -4.74 -2.23
CA PHE A 29 8.48 -5.49 -3.44
C PHE A 29 9.50 -5.21 -4.54
N LYS A 30 9.95 -6.25 -5.23
CA LYS A 30 11.03 -6.13 -6.22
C LYS A 30 10.66 -5.31 -7.44
N ASP A 31 9.65 -5.71 -8.17
CA ASP A 31 9.23 -5.02 -9.39
C ASP A 31 8.31 -3.86 -9.05
N SER A 32 8.89 -2.82 -8.45
CA SER A 32 8.11 -1.70 -7.94
C SER A 32 8.81 -0.38 -8.21
N SER A 33 8.04 0.68 -8.28
CA SER A 33 8.58 2.03 -8.51
C SER A 33 7.58 3.08 -8.06
N ILE A 34 8.10 4.26 -7.71
CA ILE A 34 7.29 5.43 -7.44
C ILE A 34 7.22 6.23 -8.73
N GLY A 35 6.02 6.65 -9.11
CA GLY A 35 5.78 7.43 -10.28
C GLY A 35 5.55 8.91 -9.95
N LYS A 36 4.46 9.47 -10.47
CA LYS A 36 4.17 10.88 -10.34
C LYS A 36 3.70 11.25 -8.94
N ILE A 37 4.21 12.36 -8.43
CA ILE A 37 3.77 12.95 -7.17
C ILE A 37 3.08 14.27 -7.48
N ASN A 38 1.83 14.39 -7.07
CA ASN A 38 1.06 15.62 -7.21
C ASN A 38 0.95 16.29 -5.85
N ARG A 39 0.92 17.62 -5.86
CA ARG A 39 0.88 18.39 -4.63
C ARG A 39 -0.35 19.29 -4.61
N TYR A 40 -0.85 19.57 -3.42
CA TYR A 40 -1.92 20.57 -3.25
C TYR A 40 -1.38 21.93 -3.63
N GLY A 41 -2.19 22.70 -4.37
CA GLY A 41 -1.88 24.09 -4.66
C GLY A 41 -2.70 25.01 -3.77
N THR A 42 -2.58 26.30 -4.01
CA THR A 42 -3.37 27.31 -3.29
C THR A 42 -4.83 27.28 -3.73
N GLU A 43 -5.09 26.84 -4.95
CA GLU A 43 -6.44 26.74 -5.48
C GLU A 43 -7.24 25.72 -4.71
N GLY A 44 -8.41 26.09 -4.23
CA GLY A 44 -9.26 25.23 -3.44
C GLY A 44 -8.81 25.01 -2.01
N GLN A 45 -7.81 25.75 -1.54
CA GLN A 45 -7.26 25.58 -0.20
C GLN A 45 -8.31 25.77 0.90
N GLU A 46 -9.28 26.63 0.70
CA GLU A 46 -10.39 26.83 1.62
C GLU A 46 -11.27 25.58 1.76
N VAL A 47 -11.24 24.68 0.77
CA VAL A 47 -11.99 23.41 0.80
C VAL A 47 -11.15 22.30 1.39
N HIS A 48 -9.93 22.09 0.89
CA HIS A 48 -9.08 20.98 1.35
C HIS A 48 -8.31 21.31 2.63
N GLY A 49 -8.08 22.58 2.94
CA GLY A 49 -7.40 22.99 4.17
C GLY A 49 -5.93 22.60 4.25
N LYS A 50 -5.29 22.25 3.13
CA LYS A 50 -3.90 21.81 3.13
C LYS A 50 -2.97 22.95 2.76
N PRO A 51 -1.78 23.04 3.40
CA PRO A 51 -0.77 24.00 2.99
C PRO A 51 -0.37 23.79 1.53
N ASP A 52 0.01 24.88 0.87
CA ASP A 52 0.51 24.80 -0.49
C ASP A 52 1.72 23.86 -0.57
N SER A 53 1.80 23.11 -1.65
CA SER A 53 2.88 22.15 -1.92
C SER A 53 2.89 20.91 -1.03
N THR A 54 1.88 20.70 -0.20
CA THR A 54 1.70 19.45 0.53
C THR A 54 1.42 18.32 -0.49
N VAL A 55 2.02 17.17 -0.28
CA VAL A 55 1.80 16.02 -1.16
C VAL A 55 0.31 15.64 -1.13
N MET A 56 -0.30 15.60 -2.31
CA MET A 56 -1.70 15.20 -2.47
C MET A 56 -1.80 13.74 -2.84
N THR A 57 -1.16 13.33 -3.93
CA THR A 57 -1.18 11.95 -4.40
C THR A 57 0.21 11.49 -4.78
N VAL A 58 0.46 10.20 -4.56
CA VAL A 58 1.70 9.53 -4.97
C VAL A 58 1.29 8.31 -5.79
N GLU A 59 1.66 8.29 -7.06
CA GLU A 59 1.45 7.11 -7.89
C GLU A 59 2.61 6.16 -7.68
N PHE A 60 2.31 4.89 -7.52
CA PHE A 60 3.34 3.86 -7.40
C PHE A 60 2.83 2.55 -7.98
N GLN A 61 3.76 1.66 -8.24
CA GLN A 61 3.47 0.37 -8.85
C GLN A 61 4.16 -0.72 -8.05
N LEU A 62 3.42 -1.78 -7.77
CA LEU A 62 3.93 -2.99 -7.12
C LEU A 62 3.60 -4.16 -8.04
N GLU A 63 4.63 -4.75 -8.66
CA GLU A 63 4.49 -5.95 -9.50
C GLU A 63 3.33 -5.86 -10.50
N ASN A 64 3.36 -4.84 -11.33
CA ASN A 64 2.38 -4.57 -12.39
C ASN A 64 1.02 -4.06 -11.92
N GLN A 65 0.81 -3.89 -10.62
CA GLN A 65 -0.41 -3.28 -10.12
C GLN A 65 -0.16 -1.80 -9.82
N HIS A 66 -0.97 -0.94 -10.42
CA HIS A 66 -0.89 0.50 -10.22
C HIS A 66 -1.68 0.91 -8.97
N PHE A 67 -1.06 1.74 -8.15
CA PHE A 67 -1.65 2.30 -6.94
C PHE A 67 -1.55 3.81 -6.96
N VAL A 68 -2.48 4.45 -6.28
CA VAL A 68 -2.41 5.89 -5.99
C VAL A 68 -2.61 6.05 -4.49
N GLY A 69 -1.63 6.59 -3.80
CA GLY A 69 -1.76 6.97 -2.41
C GLY A 69 -2.26 8.40 -2.31
N LEU A 70 -3.37 8.61 -1.63
CA LEU A 70 -3.98 9.92 -1.46
C LEU A 70 -3.87 10.37 -0.01
N ASN A 71 -3.32 11.57 0.20
CA ASN A 71 -3.34 12.22 1.51
C ASN A 71 -4.63 13.05 1.62
N GLY A 72 -5.71 12.40 2.03
CA GLY A 72 -7.02 13.01 2.05
C GLY A 72 -7.46 13.55 3.41
N GLY A 73 -6.69 13.31 4.46
CA GLY A 73 -7.03 13.72 5.81
C GLY A 73 -7.59 12.56 6.64
N PRO A 74 -8.09 12.85 7.85
CA PRO A 74 -8.45 11.78 8.79
C PRO A 74 -9.85 11.20 8.60
N GLN A 75 -10.59 11.59 7.56
CA GLN A 75 -11.99 11.16 7.38
C GLN A 75 -12.16 9.65 7.20
N PHE A 76 -11.21 9.00 6.53
CA PHE A 76 -11.25 7.56 6.29
C PHE A 76 -9.93 6.91 6.71
N THR A 77 -10.01 5.63 7.08
CA THR A 77 -8.83 4.82 7.35
C THR A 77 -8.95 3.51 6.60
N PRO A 78 -7.81 2.92 6.16
CA PRO A 78 -7.87 1.60 5.56
C PRO A 78 -8.44 0.58 6.54
N SER A 79 -9.05 -0.47 6.00
CA SER A 79 -9.70 -1.48 6.80
C SER A 79 -9.42 -2.86 6.20
N PRO A 80 -9.42 -3.94 7.01
CA PRO A 80 -9.17 -5.28 6.50
C PRO A 80 -10.31 -5.89 5.69
N SER A 81 -11.39 -5.13 5.46
CA SER A 81 -12.44 -5.58 4.56
C SER A 81 -11.95 -5.69 3.11
N ILE A 82 -10.85 -5.01 2.78
CA ILE A 82 -10.14 -5.17 1.51
C ILE A 82 -8.70 -5.52 1.86
N SER A 83 -8.20 -6.60 1.27
CA SER A 83 -6.84 -7.07 1.49
C SER A 83 -6.16 -7.32 0.17
N PHE A 84 -4.85 -7.15 0.14
CA PHE A 84 -4.04 -7.52 -1.01
C PHE A 84 -3.43 -8.88 -0.74
N PHE A 85 -3.74 -9.83 -1.59
CA PHE A 85 -3.28 -11.20 -1.45
C PHE A 85 -2.01 -11.37 -2.27
N VAL A 86 -0.88 -11.58 -1.60
CA VAL A 86 0.42 -11.72 -2.25
C VAL A 86 0.80 -13.20 -2.25
N SER A 87 1.08 -13.73 -3.43
CA SER A 87 1.50 -15.13 -3.58
C SER A 87 3.00 -15.18 -3.84
N ARG A 88 3.68 -16.11 -3.18
CA ARG A 88 5.11 -16.36 -3.38
C ARG A 88 5.36 -17.86 -3.51
N ASP A 89 6.45 -18.20 -4.17
CA ASP A 89 6.77 -19.60 -4.49
C ASP A 89 7.44 -20.34 -3.35
N THR A 90 8.12 -19.64 -2.45
CA THR A 90 8.87 -20.27 -1.36
C THR A 90 8.46 -19.71 0.00
N LYS A 91 8.66 -20.53 1.03
CA LYS A 91 8.40 -20.13 2.42
C LYS A 91 9.31 -18.97 2.83
N GLU A 92 10.54 -18.98 2.36
CA GLU A 92 11.52 -17.95 2.67
C GLU A 92 11.05 -16.58 2.15
N GLU A 93 10.47 -16.53 0.95
CA GLU A 93 9.92 -15.31 0.39
C GLU A 93 8.73 -14.81 1.19
N VAL A 94 7.84 -15.72 1.61
CA VAL A 94 6.70 -15.38 2.45
C VAL A 94 7.17 -14.82 3.79
N ASP A 95 8.14 -15.48 4.41
CA ASP A 95 8.67 -15.05 5.71
C ASP A 95 9.31 -13.67 5.65
N ALA A 96 10.05 -13.39 4.57
CA ALA A 96 10.70 -12.10 4.39
C ALA A 96 9.67 -10.96 4.25
N LEU A 97 8.60 -11.18 3.48
CA LEU A 97 7.52 -10.21 3.35
C LEU A 97 6.79 -10.02 4.67
N TRP A 98 6.50 -11.11 5.36
CA TRP A 98 5.82 -11.06 6.65
C TRP A 98 6.58 -10.21 7.65
N GLU A 99 7.89 -10.42 7.76
CA GLU A 99 8.73 -9.67 8.68
C GLU A 99 8.61 -8.17 8.46
N LYS A 100 8.60 -7.74 7.19
CA LYS A 100 8.51 -6.32 6.86
C LYS A 100 7.10 -5.77 7.04
N LEU A 101 6.10 -6.47 6.56
CA LEU A 101 4.72 -5.99 6.60
C LEU A 101 4.11 -6.00 8.00
N SER A 102 4.55 -6.94 8.87
CA SER A 102 4.02 -7.02 10.22
C SER A 102 4.69 -6.07 11.21
N GLU A 103 5.81 -5.46 10.83
CA GLU A 103 6.54 -4.53 11.70
C GLU A 103 5.65 -3.34 12.04
N GLU A 104 5.42 -3.13 13.35
CA GLU A 104 4.55 -2.09 13.90
C GLU A 104 3.10 -2.17 13.40
N GLY A 105 2.72 -3.33 12.85
CA GLY A 105 1.37 -3.58 12.40
C GLY A 105 0.59 -4.44 13.39
N GLU A 106 -0.57 -4.92 12.94
CA GLU A 106 -1.44 -5.77 13.74
C GLU A 106 -1.62 -7.10 13.02
N VAL A 107 -1.32 -8.19 13.71
CA VAL A 107 -1.49 -9.54 13.16
C VAL A 107 -2.96 -9.93 13.31
N LEU A 108 -3.61 -10.25 12.19
CA LEU A 108 -4.99 -10.71 12.17
C LEU A 108 -5.08 -12.22 12.18
N MET A 109 -4.19 -12.89 11.41
CA MET A 109 -3.98 -14.33 11.49
C MET A 109 -2.49 -14.58 11.46
N PRO A 110 -1.93 -15.30 12.45
CA PRO A 110 -0.47 -15.49 12.52
C PRO A 110 0.07 -16.28 11.33
N LEU A 111 1.32 -16.05 11.01
CA LEU A 111 2.02 -16.76 9.95
C LEU A 111 2.18 -18.22 10.38
N ASP A 112 1.54 -19.13 9.64
CA ASP A 112 1.51 -20.55 9.99
C ASP A 112 1.05 -21.37 8.78
N SER A 113 0.95 -22.69 9.00
CA SER A 113 0.36 -23.60 8.03
C SER A 113 -1.15 -23.68 8.29
N TYR A 114 -1.93 -23.61 7.23
CA TYR A 114 -3.39 -23.70 7.30
C TYR A 114 -3.88 -24.73 6.28
N PRO A 115 -5.11 -25.22 6.40
CA PRO A 115 -5.63 -26.21 5.45
C PRO A 115 -5.58 -25.77 3.98
N PHE A 116 -5.63 -24.47 3.73
CA PHE A 116 -5.63 -23.90 2.37
C PHE A 116 -4.25 -23.45 1.90
N SER A 117 -3.23 -23.48 2.77
CA SER A 117 -1.89 -22.99 2.41
C SER A 117 -0.82 -23.55 3.33
N GLU A 118 0.34 -23.88 2.78
CA GLU A 118 1.48 -24.34 3.57
C GLU A 118 2.06 -23.23 4.43
N ARG A 119 1.94 -21.98 3.98
CA ARG A 119 2.48 -20.83 4.70
C ARG A 119 1.63 -19.62 4.40
N TYR A 120 0.88 -19.16 5.38
CA TYR A 120 -0.07 -18.06 5.20
C TYR A 120 -0.12 -17.22 6.46
N GLY A 121 -0.31 -15.92 6.27
CA GLY A 121 -0.57 -15.00 7.36
C GLY A 121 -1.42 -13.85 6.87
N TRP A 122 -2.04 -13.16 7.79
CA TRP A 122 -2.87 -12.01 7.50
C TRP A 122 -2.51 -10.91 8.47
N VAL A 123 -2.14 -9.74 7.96
CA VAL A 123 -1.65 -8.63 8.78
C VAL A 123 -2.19 -7.31 8.24
N GLN A 124 -2.44 -6.40 9.17
CA GLN A 124 -2.70 -5.01 8.85
C GLN A 124 -1.41 -4.26 9.16
N ASP A 125 -0.83 -3.60 8.15
CA ASP A 125 0.47 -2.97 8.33
C ASP A 125 0.38 -1.68 9.16
N LYS A 126 1.52 -1.04 9.40
CA LYS A 126 1.57 0.18 10.23
C LYS A 126 0.79 1.35 9.66
N TYR A 127 0.43 1.30 8.38
CA TYR A 127 -0.42 2.32 7.75
C TYR A 127 -1.89 1.91 7.70
N GLY A 128 -2.22 0.74 8.21
CA GLY A 128 -3.59 0.22 8.24
C GLY A 128 -3.98 -0.59 7.02
N VAL A 129 -3.10 -0.77 6.06
CA VAL A 129 -3.37 -1.55 4.84
C VAL A 129 -3.28 -3.04 5.15
N SER A 130 -4.22 -3.81 4.64
CA SER A 130 -4.35 -5.23 4.92
C SER A 130 -3.71 -6.10 3.84
N TRP A 131 -2.90 -7.06 4.27
CA TRP A 131 -2.14 -7.96 3.39
C TRP A 131 -2.35 -9.41 3.83
N GLN A 132 -2.55 -10.28 2.85
CA GLN A 132 -2.62 -11.72 3.07
C GLN A 132 -1.57 -12.45 2.27
#